data_1426a69e6e7675ccb953a03f9e94789d
#
_entry.id   1426a69e6e7675ccb953a03f9e94789d
#
_cell.length_a   1.000
_cell.length_b   1.000
_cell.length_c   1.000
_cell.angle_alpha   90.00
_cell.angle_beta   90.00
_cell.angle_gamma   90.00
#
_symmetry.space_group_name_H-M   'P 1'
#
loop_
_entity.id
_entity.type
_entity.pdbx_description
1 polymer ?
#
loop_
_entity_poly.entity_id
_entity_poly.type
_entity_poly.pdbx_seq_one_letter_code
_entity_poly.pdbx_strand_id
1 'polypeptide(L)'
;MTFNANDPSGAGGTGGDVATLCAMGAHPLPVVTAVLIRDTAEVFDHHTIDDDAIVEQARSILEDAAISAWKVGFLGSAEGVSAVAEVLSDYPDVPLVTHLPNLSWMDEAAHEAYHEAFRELILPQTEVLVGNHKTLTDFLLPEWDADRPASPRELAMAAADHGTRFVLVTGVQLPDHYVDNVLASPEGAITGEKFERFDTTFIGAGETLSAALAAMLANGAELHIAVSEALAFLDQTLDAGFRPGMGSVVPDRFFWAQPPEEGGEAQEGADDAETSQDPRHVH
;
A
#
# COMPACT_ATOMS: atom_id res chain seq x y z
N MET A 1 12.38 5.50 6.96
CA MET A 1 13.08 4.75 5.88
C MET A 1 12.13 3.67 5.37
N THR A 2 12.18 3.34 4.09
CA THR A 2 11.37 2.24 3.52
C THR A 2 12.29 1.21 2.86
N PHE A 3 12.01 -0.08 3.11
CA PHE A 3 12.63 -1.22 2.45
C PHE A 3 11.60 -1.85 1.51
N ASN A 4 11.85 -1.82 0.23
CA ASN A 4 10.90 -2.37 -0.75
C ASN A 4 11.58 -2.67 -2.09
N ALA A 5 10.94 -3.47 -2.93
CA ALA A 5 11.38 -3.68 -4.30
C ALA A 5 11.15 -2.44 -5.17
N ASN A 6 11.94 -2.29 -6.22
CA ASN A 6 11.61 -1.38 -7.31
C ASN A 6 10.49 -1.99 -8.17
N ASP A 7 9.37 -1.28 -8.29
CA ASP A 7 8.22 -1.63 -9.14
C ASP A 7 8.18 -0.71 -10.38
N PRO A 8 8.50 -1.23 -11.59
CA PRO A 8 8.51 -0.41 -12.81
C PRO A 8 7.12 0.04 -13.26
N SER A 9 6.04 -0.57 -12.74
CA SER A 9 4.68 -0.11 -13.04
C SER A 9 4.31 1.19 -12.33
N GLY A 10 5.08 1.58 -11.29
CA GLY A 10 4.78 2.73 -10.44
C GLY A 10 3.59 2.53 -9.51
N ALA A 11 2.96 1.35 -9.53
CA ALA A 11 1.80 1.06 -8.69
C ALA A 11 2.15 0.90 -7.22
N GLY A 12 3.31 0.34 -6.92
CA GLY A 12 3.81 0.09 -5.58
C GLY A 12 5.33 0.20 -5.51
N GLY A 13 5.94 -0.63 -4.68
CA GLY A 13 7.38 -0.67 -4.49
C GLY A 13 7.96 0.64 -3.95
N THR A 14 9.27 0.81 -4.10
CA THR A 14 9.96 2.03 -3.64
C THR A 14 9.43 3.31 -4.28
N GLY A 15 9.02 3.26 -5.57
CA GLY A 15 8.42 4.40 -6.26
C GLY A 15 7.09 4.83 -5.65
N GLY A 16 6.20 3.87 -5.38
CA GLY A 16 4.92 4.10 -4.70
C GLY A 16 5.09 4.60 -3.28
N ASP A 17 6.05 4.04 -2.54
CA ASP A 17 6.38 4.47 -1.17
C ASP A 17 6.88 5.92 -1.16
N VAL A 18 7.85 6.27 -2.02
CA VAL A 18 8.38 7.64 -2.13
C VAL A 18 7.28 8.64 -2.44
N ALA A 19 6.43 8.35 -3.42
CA ALA A 19 5.31 9.21 -3.79
C ALA A 19 4.35 9.43 -2.62
N THR A 20 3.97 8.35 -1.92
CA THR A 20 3.06 8.40 -0.78
C THR A 20 3.66 9.17 0.40
N LEU A 21 4.90 8.83 0.78
CA LEU A 21 5.59 9.48 1.91
C LEU A 21 5.73 10.98 1.67
N CYS A 22 6.11 11.40 0.45
CA CYS A 22 6.16 12.82 0.08
C CYS A 22 4.78 13.48 0.15
N ALA A 23 3.75 12.82 -0.37
CA ALA A 23 2.38 13.33 -0.35
C ALA A 23 1.85 13.53 1.08
N MET A 24 2.27 12.69 2.01
CA MET A 24 1.92 12.74 3.44
C MET A 24 2.89 13.59 4.28
N GLY A 25 3.78 14.36 3.65
CA GLY A 25 4.66 15.33 4.30
C GLY A 25 5.88 14.74 5.01
N ALA A 26 6.27 13.50 4.69
CA ALA A 26 7.49 12.88 5.19
C ALA A 26 8.60 12.89 4.14
N HIS A 27 9.86 12.91 4.58
CA HIS A 27 11.02 12.74 3.70
C HIS A 27 11.34 11.25 3.55
N PRO A 28 11.20 10.66 2.34
CA PRO A 28 11.46 9.25 2.12
C PRO A 28 12.95 8.94 2.03
N LEU A 29 13.35 7.83 2.63
CA LEU A 29 14.70 7.25 2.55
C LEU A 29 14.54 5.82 2.03
N PRO A 30 14.49 5.60 0.70
CA PRO A 30 14.24 4.29 0.12
C PRO A 30 15.49 3.43 0.06
N VAL A 31 15.36 2.18 0.49
CA VAL A 31 16.32 1.08 0.31
C VAL A 31 15.71 0.07 -0.64
N VAL A 32 16.38 -0.21 -1.74
CA VAL A 32 15.92 -1.16 -2.75
C VAL A 32 16.34 -2.58 -2.36
N THR A 33 15.38 -3.49 -2.26
CA THR A 33 15.59 -4.88 -1.84
C THR A 33 15.51 -5.88 -3.00
N ALA A 34 14.80 -5.51 -4.07
CA ALA A 34 14.66 -6.30 -5.28
C ALA A 34 14.25 -5.41 -6.46
N VAL A 35 14.27 -5.97 -7.65
CA VAL A 35 13.70 -5.36 -8.87
C VAL A 35 12.63 -6.29 -9.41
N LEU A 36 11.39 -5.83 -9.51
CA LEU A 36 10.29 -6.60 -10.08
C LEU A 36 10.30 -6.54 -11.61
N ILE A 37 10.01 -7.66 -12.23
CA ILE A 37 9.73 -7.78 -13.66
C ILE A 37 8.22 -7.98 -13.80
N ARG A 38 7.52 -6.91 -14.12
CA ARG A 38 6.06 -6.91 -14.16
C ARG A 38 5.50 -5.83 -15.08
N ASP A 39 4.21 -5.98 -15.40
CA ASP A 39 3.38 -4.90 -15.95
C ASP A 39 2.28 -4.47 -14.93
N THR A 40 1.23 -3.80 -15.42
CA THR A 40 0.11 -3.37 -14.58
C THR A 40 -0.91 -4.48 -14.26
N ALA A 41 -0.75 -5.67 -14.85
CA ALA A 41 -1.64 -6.81 -14.64
C ALA A 41 -1.04 -7.85 -13.69
N GLU A 42 0.24 -8.24 -13.91
CA GLU A 42 0.86 -9.35 -13.20
C GLU A 42 2.37 -9.15 -12.98
N VAL A 43 2.91 -9.90 -12.03
CA VAL A 43 4.35 -10.02 -11.78
C VAL A 43 4.83 -11.29 -12.46
N PHE A 44 5.85 -11.17 -13.33
CA PHE A 44 6.42 -12.29 -14.08
C PHE A 44 7.62 -12.91 -13.38
N ASP A 45 8.45 -12.06 -12.75
CA ASP A 45 9.70 -12.47 -12.10
C ASP A 45 10.22 -11.34 -11.20
N HIS A 46 11.32 -11.60 -10.49
CA HIS A 46 12.07 -10.59 -9.76
C HIS A 46 13.55 -10.93 -9.70
N HIS A 47 14.36 -9.91 -9.46
CA HIS A 47 15.77 -10.06 -9.15
C HIS A 47 16.04 -9.48 -7.78
N THR A 48 16.60 -10.30 -6.89
CA THR A 48 17.02 -9.85 -5.55
C THR A 48 18.23 -8.92 -5.66
N ILE A 49 18.29 -7.94 -4.77
CA ILE A 49 19.52 -7.20 -4.50
C ILE A 49 20.35 -8.02 -3.51
N ASP A 50 21.66 -8.00 -3.67
CA ASP A 50 22.60 -8.60 -2.74
C ASP A 50 22.35 -8.09 -1.31
N ASP A 51 22.29 -9.00 -0.34
CA ASP A 51 21.93 -8.68 1.04
C ASP A 51 22.94 -7.74 1.72
N ASP A 52 24.24 -7.87 1.46
CA ASP A 52 25.23 -6.90 1.91
C ASP A 52 24.94 -5.50 1.34
N ALA A 53 24.55 -5.42 0.05
CA ALA A 53 24.19 -4.14 -0.57
C ALA A 53 22.90 -3.53 0.02
N ILE A 54 21.92 -4.34 0.45
CA ILE A 54 20.73 -3.85 1.17
C ILE A 54 21.15 -3.21 2.50
N VAL A 55 21.99 -3.91 3.27
CA VAL A 55 22.51 -3.42 4.55
C VAL A 55 23.35 -2.14 4.37
N GLU A 56 24.24 -2.10 3.38
CA GLU A 56 25.09 -0.94 3.11
C GLU A 56 24.26 0.30 2.71
N GLN A 57 23.21 0.17 1.90
CA GLN A 57 22.28 1.25 1.57
C GLN A 57 21.67 1.85 2.86
N ALA A 58 21.13 0.98 3.73
CA ALA A 58 20.49 1.42 4.95
C ALA A 58 21.47 2.08 5.91
N ARG A 59 22.59 1.42 6.22
CA ARG A 59 23.58 1.90 7.20
C ARG A 59 24.23 3.22 6.78
N SER A 60 24.48 3.42 5.47
CA SER A 60 25.04 4.68 4.98
C SER A 60 24.16 5.88 5.28
N ILE A 61 22.84 5.70 5.25
CA ILE A 61 21.87 6.76 5.60
C ILE A 61 21.72 6.88 7.11
N LEU A 62 21.73 5.75 7.84
CA LEU A 62 21.58 5.74 9.30
C LEU A 62 22.75 6.41 10.05
N GLU A 63 23.92 6.50 9.42
CA GLU A 63 25.06 7.27 9.94
C GLU A 63 24.86 8.78 9.83
N ASP A 64 24.00 9.26 8.91
CA ASP A 64 23.80 10.68 8.61
C ASP A 64 22.44 11.21 9.09
N ALA A 65 21.38 10.38 9.05
CA ALA A 65 20.01 10.82 9.30
C ALA A 65 19.31 9.99 10.38
N ALA A 66 18.58 10.68 11.26
CA ALA A 66 17.70 10.03 12.23
C ALA A 66 16.43 9.53 11.56
N ILE A 67 16.00 8.32 11.89
CA ILE A 67 14.80 7.68 11.36
C ILE A 67 13.65 7.81 12.36
N SER A 68 12.48 8.27 11.91
CA SER A 68 11.29 8.44 12.74
C SER A 68 10.28 7.29 12.59
N ALA A 69 10.32 6.56 11.49
CA ALA A 69 9.52 5.35 11.27
C ALA A 69 10.13 4.46 10.19
N TRP A 70 9.84 3.18 10.28
CA TRP A 70 10.18 2.18 9.28
C TRP A 70 8.94 1.76 8.49
N LYS A 71 9.13 1.51 7.20
CA LYS A 71 8.15 0.80 6.36
C LYS A 71 8.83 -0.37 5.68
N VAL A 72 8.25 -1.56 5.79
CA VAL A 72 8.70 -2.76 5.10
C VAL A 72 7.62 -3.21 4.10
N GLY A 73 8.06 -3.45 2.86
CA GLY A 73 7.29 -4.10 1.80
C GLY A 73 7.91 -5.43 1.40
N PHE A 74 8.06 -5.69 0.09
CA PHE A 74 8.69 -6.92 -0.41
C PHE A 74 10.21 -6.84 -0.30
N LEU A 75 10.81 -7.82 0.36
CA LEU A 75 12.25 -7.84 0.69
C LEU A 75 13.10 -8.73 -0.25
N GLY A 76 12.50 -9.24 -1.32
CA GLY A 76 13.18 -10.00 -2.37
C GLY A 76 13.32 -11.49 -2.07
N SER A 77 13.90 -11.86 -0.95
CA SER A 77 14.17 -13.26 -0.57
C SER A 77 14.18 -13.44 0.95
N ALA A 78 14.30 -14.67 1.42
CA ALA A 78 14.49 -14.99 2.85
C ALA A 78 15.79 -14.39 3.41
N GLU A 79 16.85 -14.34 2.60
CA GLU A 79 18.12 -13.70 2.95
C GLU A 79 17.95 -12.18 3.09
N GLY A 80 17.21 -11.55 2.15
CA GLY A 80 16.85 -10.12 2.24
C GLY A 80 15.99 -9.82 3.46
N VAL A 81 15.08 -10.72 3.84
CA VAL A 81 14.32 -10.63 5.11
C VAL A 81 15.27 -10.62 6.30
N SER A 82 16.24 -11.53 6.34
CA SER A 82 17.22 -11.64 7.43
C SER A 82 18.10 -10.39 7.53
N ALA A 83 18.58 -9.89 6.39
CA ALA A 83 19.42 -8.69 6.32
C ALA A 83 18.68 -7.44 6.83
N VAL A 84 17.43 -7.25 6.43
CA VAL A 84 16.61 -6.12 6.88
C VAL A 84 16.25 -6.26 8.36
N ALA A 85 15.91 -7.46 8.83
CA ALA A 85 15.60 -7.71 10.24
C ALA A 85 16.77 -7.37 11.16
N GLU A 86 18.02 -7.66 10.74
CA GLU A 86 19.21 -7.28 11.48
C GLU A 86 19.34 -5.75 11.62
N VAL A 87 19.13 -5.01 10.52
CA VAL A 87 19.17 -3.54 10.57
C VAL A 87 18.11 -2.98 11.50
N LEU A 88 16.86 -3.49 11.41
CA LEU A 88 15.74 -3.04 12.25
C LEU A 88 16.00 -3.30 13.74
N SER A 89 16.65 -4.42 14.08
CA SER A 89 16.92 -4.83 15.47
C SER A 89 17.81 -3.86 16.23
N ASP A 90 18.63 -3.06 15.54
CA ASP A 90 19.47 -2.02 16.13
C ASP A 90 18.65 -0.78 16.58
N TYR A 91 17.37 -0.67 16.17
CA TYR A 91 16.52 0.50 16.42
C TYR A 91 15.12 0.10 16.96
N PRO A 92 15.03 -0.61 18.08
CA PRO A 92 13.78 -1.21 18.57
C PRO A 92 12.73 -0.18 18.99
N ASP A 93 13.10 1.08 19.22
CA ASP A 93 12.18 2.14 19.62
C ASP A 93 11.53 2.87 18.44
N VAL A 94 11.95 2.58 17.21
CA VAL A 94 11.40 3.21 16.00
C VAL A 94 10.22 2.37 15.49
N PRO A 95 9.01 2.94 15.37
CA PRO A 95 7.83 2.17 14.95
C PRO A 95 7.98 1.60 13.54
N LEU A 96 7.63 0.33 13.40
CA LEU A 96 7.68 -0.42 12.14
C LEU A 96 6.27 -0.70 11.61
N VAL A 97 5.98 -0.18 10.43
CA VAL A 97 4.81 -0.55 9.63
C VAL A 97 5.23 -1.55 8.56
N THR A 98 4.60 -2.71 8.57
CA THR A 98 4.93 -3.79 7.66
C THR A 98 3.74 -4.10 6.75
N HIS A 99 3.93 -4.07 5.44
CA HIS A 99 2.95 -4.52 4.47
C HIS A 99 3.23 -5.97 4.10
N LEU A 100 2.25 -6.85 4.28
CA LEU A 100 2.34 -8.24 3.84
C LEU A 100 2.08 -8.31 2.32
N PRO A 101 3.09 -8.59 1.49
CA PRO A 101 2.91 -8.67 0.06
C PRO A 101 2.14 -9.94 -0.35
N ASN A 102 1.42 -9.87 -1.47
CA ASN A 102 0.90 -11.06 -2.13
C ASN A 102 2.00 -11.71 -2.97
N LEU A 103 2.45 -12.88 -2.61
CA LEU A 103 3.55 -13.62 -3.24
C LEU A 103 3.08 -14.85 -4.03
N SER A 104 1.80 -14.93 -4.39
CA SER A 104 1.22 -16.06 -5.13
C SER A 104 1.85 -16.33 -6.51
N TRP A 105 2.66 -15.40 -7.01
CA TRP A 105 3.41 -15.48 -8.25
C TRP A 105 4.80 -16.12 -8.08
N MET A 106 5.29 -16.27 -6.83
CA MET A 106 6.60 -16.89 -6.55
C MET A 106 6.53 -18.41 -6.67
N ASP A 107 7.70 -19.02 -6.87
CA ASP A 107 7.91 -20.44 -6.68
C ASP A 107 7.53 -20.87 -5.25
N GLU A 108 6.88 -22.04 -5.09
CA GLU A 108 6.33 -22.49 -3.82
C GLU A 108 7.38 -22.58 -2.71
N ALA A 109 8.57 -23.11 -3.03
CA ALA A 109 9.64 -23.28 -2.02
C ALA A 109 10.22 -21.92 -1.60
N ALA A 110 10.40 -20.99 -2.55
CA ALA A 110 10.87 -19.63 -2.26
C ALA A 110 9.82 -18.83 -1.45
N HIS A 111 8.54 -19.00 -1.78
CA HIS A 111 7.43 -18.41 -1.06
C HIS A 111 7.36 -18.89 0.41
N GLU A 112 7.47 -20.20 0.63
CA GLU A 112 7.45 -20.77 1.98
C GLU A 112 8.65 -20.29 2.81
N ALA A 113 9.86 -20.33 2.25
CA ALA A 113 11.06 -19.84 2.92
C ALA A 113 10.98 -18.34 3.27
N TYR A 114 10.43 -17.52 2.36
CA TYR A 114 10.19 -16.09 2.60
C TYR A 114 9.21 -15.89 3.75
N HIS A 115 8.07 -16.59 3.74
CA HIS A 115 7.04 -16.46 4.77
C HIS A 115 7.54 -16.95 6.15
N GLU A 116 8.34 -18.02 6.20
CA GLU A 116 8.95 -18.49 7.43
C GLU A 116 9.89 -17.43 8.02
N ALA A 117 10.85 -16.94 7.22
CA ALA A 117 11.77 -15.90 7.65
C ALA A 117 11.03 -14.60 8.07
N PHE A 118 10.01 -14.20 7.31
CA PHE A 118 9.20 -13.01 7.60
C PHE A 118 8.45 -13.15 8.93
N ARG A 119 7.88 -14.32 9.19
CA ARG A 119 7.15 -14.63 10.41
C ARG A 119 8.07 -14.65 11.63
N GLU A 120 9.28 -15.18 11.47
CA GLU A 120 10.24 -15.31 12.58
C GLU A 120 11.03 -14.03 12.86
N LEU A 121 11.32 -13.21 11.85
CA LEU A 121 12.28 -12.13 11.99
C LEU A 121 11.66 -10.72 11.87
N ILE A 122 10.61 -10.53 11.06
CA ILE A 122 9.96 -9.23 10.85
C ILE A 122 8.79 -9.03 11.79
N LEU A 123 7.88 -10.02 11.92
CA LEU A 123 6.69 -9.87 12.76
C LEU A 123 7.00 -9.52 14.21
N PRO A 124 8.05 -10.07 14.88
CA PRO A 124 8.36 -9.71 16.26
C PRO A 124 8.74 -8.25 16.47
N GLN A 125 9.16 -7.57 15.39
CA GLN A 125 9.57 -6.15 15.41
C GLN A 125 8.47 -5.22 14.90
N THR A 126 7.37 -5.79 14.38
CA THR A 126 6.30 -5.03 13.71
C THR A 126 5.34 -4.40 14.71
N GLU A 127 5.18 -3.07 14.65
CA GLU A 127 4.15 -2.34 15.38
C GLU A 127 2.78 -2.59 14.74
N VAL A 128 2.67 -2.38 13.41
CA VAL A 128 1.42 -2.57 12.64
C VAL A 128 1.67 -3.41 11.40
N LEU A 129 1.04 -4.57 11.32
CA LEU A 129 0.99 -5.39 10.12
C LEU A 129 -0.21 -4.97 9.27
N VAL A 130 0.04 -4.57 8.02
CA VAL A 130 -0.98 -4.16 7.05
C VAL A 130 -1.15 -5.22 5.97
N GLY A 131 -2.36 -5.61 5.68
CA GLY A 131 -2.65 -6.55 4.60
C GLY A 131 -4.14 -6.69 4.30
N ASN A 132 -4.47 -7.26 3.14
CA ASN A 132 -5.86 -7.58 2.89
C ASN A 132 -6.29 -8.83 3.65
N HIS A 133 -7.59 -8.92 3.93
CA HIS A 133 -8.17 -9.97 4.73
C HIS A 133 -7.77 -11.38 4.28
N LYS A 134 -7.80 -11.64 2.97
CA LYS A 134 -7.46 -12.97 2.43
C LYS A 134 -5.97 -13.29 2.63
N THR A 135 -5.07 -12.39 2.24
CA THR A 135 -3.62 -12.59 2.37
C THR A 135 -3.21 -12.78 3.83
N LEU A 136 -3.79 -11.99 4.74
CA LEU A 136 -3.54 -12.14 6.18
C LEU A 136 -4.07 -13.47 6.73
N THR A 137 -5.25 -13.92 6.28
CA THR A 137 -5.79 -15.22 6.71
C THR A 137 -4.91 -16.36 6.23
N ASP A 138 -4.55 -16.37 4.94
CA ASP A 138 -3.70 -17.41 4.36
C ASP A 138 -2.31 -17.48 5.05
N PHE A 139 -1.78 -16.34 5.48
CA PHE A 139 -0.47 -16.23 6.11
C PHE A 139 -0.47 -16.56 7.61
N LEU A 140 -1.42 -15.99 8.37
CA LEU A 140 -1.46 -16.11 9.83
C LEU A 140 -2.24 -17.34 10.32
N LEU A 141 -3.22 -17.77 9.53
CA LEU A 141 -4.14 -18.85 9.88
C LEU A 141 -4.27 -19.85 8.72
N PRO A 142 -3.17 -20.49 8.27
CA PRO A 142 -3.18 -21.35 7.08
C PRO A 142 -4.12 -22.57 7.21
N GLU A 143 -4.43 -23.00 8.43
CA GLU A 143 -5.33 -24.11 8.72
C GLU A 143 -6.76 -23.62 9.09
N TRP A 144 -7.14 -22.38 8.70
CA TRP A 144 -8.47 -21.86 9.01
C TRP A 144 -9.55 -22.65 8.25
N ASP A 145 -10.34 -23.42 8.97
CA ASP A 145 -11.37 -24.34 8.45
C ASP A 145 -12.81 -23.99 8.91
N ALA A 146 -13.00 -22.84 9.58
CA ALA A 146 -14.31 -22.44 10.04
C ALA A 146 -15.24 -22.04 8.86
N ASP A 147 -16.55 -22.31 9.01
CA ASP A 147 -17.58 -21.96 8.02
C ASP A 147 -17.78 -20.43 7.81
N ARG A 148 -16.92 -19.61 8.36
CA ARG A 148 -16.93 -18.15 8.26
C ARG A 148 -15.53 -17.58 8.02
N PRO A 149 -15.41 -16.39 7.46
CA PRO A 149 -14.15 -15.66 7.42
C PRO A 149 -13.57 -15.42 8.82
N ALA A 150 -12.24 -15.39 8.94
CA ALA A 150 -11.58 -14.98 10.17
C ALA A 150 -11.92 -13.51 10.47
N SER A 151 -12.19 -13.19 11.71
CA SER A 151 -12.42 -11.79 12.12
C SER A 151 -11.09 -11.04 12.25
N PRO A 152 -11.09 -9.69 12.14
CA PRO A 152 -9.89 -8.89 12.38
C PRO A 152 -9.24 -9.17 13.74
N ARG A 153 -10.03 -9.45 14.77
CA ARG A 153 -9.52 -9.84 16.08
C ARG A 153 -8.78 -11.19 16.07
N GLU A 154 -9.29 -12.18 15.36
CA GLU A 154 -8.63 -13.50 15.25
C GLU A 154 -7.30 -13.37 14.50
N LEU A 155 -7.25 -12.55 13.46
CA LEU A 155 -6.01 -12.21 12.76
C LEU A 155 -5.01 -11.50 13.69
N ALA A 156 -5.49 -10.54 14.49
CA ALA A 156 -4.65 -9.84 15.46
C ALA A 156 -4.13 -10.77 16.57
N MET A 157 -4.93 -11.73 17.04
CA MET A 157 -4.48 -12.75 17.98
C MET A 157 -3.38 -13.62 17.39
N ALA A 158 -3.56 -14.10 16.16
CA ALA A 158 -2.54 -14.91 15.48
C ALA A 158 -1.24 -14.12 15.21
N ALA A 159 -1.35 -12.84 14.86
CA ALA A 159 -0.17 -11.96 14.69
C ALA A 159 0.55 -11.72 16.02
N ALA A 160 -0.19 -11.59 17.12
CA ALA A 160 0.37 -11.38 18.46
C ALA A 160 1.17 -12.62 18.95
N ASP A 161 0.80 -13.82 18.53
CA ASP A 161 1.58 -15.06 18.80
C ASP A 161 2.99 -14.99 18.17
N HIS A 162 3.18 -14.12 17.15
CA HIS A 162 4.46 -13.80 16.53
C HIS A 162 5.07 -12.46 17.01
N GLY A 163 4.47 -11.79 18.00
CA GLY A 163 5.00 -10.56 18.59
C GLY A 163 4.48 -9.25 17.96
N THR A 164 3.67 -9.31 16.90
CA THR A 164 3.08 -8.12 16.26
C THR A 164 1.99 -7.52 17.14
N ARG A 165 2.03 -6.19 17.37
CA ARG A 165 1.10 -5.53 18.31
C ARG A 165 -0.28 -5.26 17.73
N PHE A 166 -0.35 -4.83 16.45
CA PHE A 166 -1.58 -4.44 15.78
C PHE A 166 -1.64 -4.99 14.37
N VAL A 167 -2.86 -5.23 13.87
CA VAL A 167 -3.09 -5.62 12.48
C VAL A 167 -4.12 -4.67 11.86
N LEU A 168 -3.76 -4.05 10.74
CA LEU A 168 -4.67 -3.27 9.89
C LEU A 168 -5.15 -4.17 8.76
N VAL A 169 -6.34 -4.73 8.94
CA VAL A 169 -6.99 -5.65 7.98
C VAL A 169 -7.80 -4.84 6.99
N THR A 170 -7.49 -4.93 5.71
CA THR A 170 -8.22 -4.25 4.65
C THR A 170 -9.13 -5.20 3.87
N GLY A 171 -10.21 -4.67 3.31
CA GLY A 171 -11.08 -5.41 2.40
C GLY A 171 -11.94 -6.47 3.09
N VAL A 172 -12.28 -6.31 4.36
CA VAL A 172 -13.24 -7.16 5.06
C VAL A 172 -14.61 -6.96 4.42
N GLN A 173 -15.16 -8.01 3.81
CA GLN A 173 -16.42 -7.91 3.07
C GLN A 173 -17.59 -7.61 4.01
N LEU A 174 -18.36 -6.59 3.66
CA LEU A 174 -19.61 -6.21 4.32
C LEU A 174 -20.81 -6.41 3.36
N PRO A 175 -22.05 -6.47 3.88
CA PRO A 175 -23.25 -6.33 3.05
C PRO A 175 -23.28 -5.00 2.28
N ASP A 176 -24.13 -4.92 1.25
CA ASP A 176 -24.49 -3.68 0.55
C ASP A 176 -23.33 -2.96 -0.18
N HIS A 177 -22.43 -3.74 -0.80
CA HIS A 177 -21.29 -3.24 -1.59
C HIS A 177 -20.24 -2.40 -0.83
N TYR A 178 -20.11 -2.63 0.48
CA TYR A 178 -19.05 -2.02 1.29
C TYR A 178 -17.95 -3.01 1.65
N VAL A 179 -16.79 -2.46 1.94
CA VAL A 179 -15.67 -3.14 2.60
C VAL A 179 -15.29 -2.39 3.87
N ASP A 180 -14.91 -3.10 4.90
CA ASP A 180 -14.40 -2.52 6.13
C ASP A 180 -12.87 -2.64 6.16
N ASN A 181 -12.21 -1.61 6.66
CA ASN A 181 -10.77 -1.59 6.89
C ASN A 181 -10.56 -1.33 8.37
N VAL A 182 -10.07 -2.33 9.09
CA VAL A 182 -10.12 -2.37 10.56
C VAL A 182 -8.73 -2.52 11.16
N LEU A 183 -8.33 -1.58 12.01
CA LEU A 183 -7.23 -1.76 12.94
C LEU A 183 -7.71 -2.58 14.12
N ALA A 184 -7.03 -3.68 14.40
CA ALA A 184 -7.36 -4.58 15.50
C ALA A 184 -6.14 -4.93 16.35
N SER A 185 -6.42 -5.23 17.62
CA SER A 185 -5.52 -5.88 18.57
C SER A 185 -6.16 -7.19 19.06
N PRO A 186 -5.45 -8.01 19.85
CA PRO A 186 -6.04 -9.20 20.48
C PRO A 186 -7.28 -8.92 21.35
N GLU A 187 -7.41 -7.70 21.87
CA GLU A 187 -8.56 -7.28 22.68
C GLU A 187 -9.79 -6.98 21.80
N GLY A 188 -9.60 -6.57 20.55
CA GLY A 188 -10.69 -6.27 19.60
C GLY A 188 -10.35 -5.23 18.55
N ALA A 189 -11.37 -4.79 17.83
CA ALA A 189 -11.27 -3.67 16.89
C ALA A 189 -11.03 -2.35 17.65
N ILE A 190 -10.11 -1.53 17.14
CA ILE A 190 -9.73 -0.24 17.73
C ILE A 190 -10.39 0.91 16.95
N THR A 191 -10.18 0.94 15.65
CA THR A 191 -10.75 1.91 14.72
C THR A 191 -10.86 1.30 13.33
N GLY A 192 -11.59 1.92 12.44
CA GLY A 192 -11.71 1.47 11.05
C GLY A 192 -12.59 2.41 10.24
N GLU A 193 -12.49 2.27 8.93
CA GLU A 193 -13.24 3.05 7.95
C GLU A 193 -13.86 2.12 6.91
N LYS A 194 -15.13 2.43 6.56
CA LYS A 194 -15.86 1.72 5.52
C LYS A 194 -15.69 2.41 4.20
N PHE A 195 -15.26 1.65 3.20
CA PHE A 195 -15.17 2.13 1.83
C PHE A 195 -16.32 1.56 1.00
N GLU A 196 -16.79 2.35 0.06
CA GLU A 196 -17.60 1.82 -1.01
C GLU A 196 -16.75 0.87 -1.88
N ARG A 197 -17.33 -0.25 -2.27
CA ARG A 197 -16.61 -1.25 -3.05
C ARG A 197 -16.53 -0.81 -4.50
N PHE A 198 -15.33 -0.65 -5.01
CA PHE A 198 -15.09 -0.37 -6.41
C PHE A 198 -15.33 -1.61 -7.30
N ASP A 199 -15.93 -1.42 -8.45
CA ASP A 199 -16.10 -2.46 -9.49
C ASP A 199 -14.81 -2.68 -10.31
N THR A 200 -13.65 -2.49 -9.69
CA THR A 200 -12.34 -2.62 -10.34
C THR A 200 -11.31 -3.18 -9.37
N THR A 201 -10.20 -3.68 -9.93
CA THR A 201 -9.06 -4.14 -9.15
C THR A 201 -7.99 -3.06 -9.11
N PHE A 202 -7.51 -2.76 -7.92
CA PHE A 202 -6.37 -1.88 -7.70
C PHE A 202 -5.11 -2.68 -7.41
N ILE A 203 -3.97 -2.17 -7.90
CA ILE A 203 -2.64 -2.60 -7.48
C ILE A 203 -1.96 -1.45 -6.72
N GLY A 204 -1.17 -1.77 -5.70
CA GLY A 204 -0.46 -0.79 -4.89
C GLY A 204 -1.28 -0.13 -3.77
N ALA A 205 -2.57 -0.48 -3.59
CA ALA A 205 -3.41 0.09 -2.53
C ALA A 205 -2.85 -0.20 -1.12
N GLY A 206 -2.48 -1.45 -0.82
CA GLY A 206 -1.91 -1.82 0.48
C GLY A 206 -0.56 -1.18 0.75
N GLU A 207 0.27 -1.02 -0.28
CA GLU A 207 1.55 -0.30 -0.17
C GLU A 207 1.34 1.20 0.06
N THR A 208 0.37 1.81 -0.64
CA THR A 208 -0.02 3.20 -0.40
C THR A 208 -0.48 3.40 1.03
N LEU A 209 -1.36 2.52 1.55
CA LEU A 209 -1.85 2.60 2.92
C LEU A 209 -0.72 2.48 3.95
N SER A 210 0.15 1.47 3.79
CA SER A 210 1.24 1.23 4.74
C SER A 210 2.28 2.35 4.73
N ALA A 211 2.56 2.95 3.57
CA ALA A 211 3.45 4.10 3.46
C ALA A 211 2.81 5.37 4.07
N ALA A 212 1.50 5.61 3.84
CA ALA A 212 0.78 6.72 4.45
C ALA A 212 0.75 6.60 5.98
N LEU A 213 0.48 5.40 6.51
CA LEU A 213 0.52 5.13 7.95
C LEU A 213 1.93 5.38 8.53
N ALA A 214 2.97 4.90 7.86
CA ALA A 214 4.35 5.14 8.29
C ALA A 214 4.70 6.64 8.30
N ALA A 215 4.23 7.42 7.33
CA ALA A 215 4.40 8.87 7.31
C ALA A 215 3.73 9.55 8.50
N MET A 216 2.50 9.16 8.82
CA MET A 216 1.75 9.73 9.95
C MET A 216 2.43 9.42 11.29
N LEU A 217 2.91 8.19 11.47
CA LEU A 217 3.68 7.81 12.67
C LEU A 217 5.01 8.56 12.74
N ALA A 218 5.72 8.72 11.63
CA ALA A 218 6.95 9.51 11.55
C ALA A 218 6.75 10.98 11.93
N ASN A 219 5.56 11.52 11.66
CA ASN A 219 5.16 12.88 12.03
C ASN A 219 4.64 12.97 13.48
N GLY A 220 4.65 11.88 14.25
CA GLY A 220 4.29 11.83 15.67
C GLY A 220 2.80 11.73 15.95
N ALA A 221 1.98 11.32 14.98
CA ALA A 221 0.56 11.10 15.21
C ALA A 221 0.31 9.88 16.10
N GLU A 222 -0.70 9.97 16.96
CA GLU A 222 -1.21 8.83 17.72
C GLU A 222 -1.74 7.75 16.76
N LEU A 223 -1.53 6.47 17.07
CA LEU A 223 -1.81 5.35 16.16
C LEU A 223 -3.22 5.37 15.55
N HIS A 224 -4.25 5.60 16.36
CA HIS A 224 -5.63 5.60 15.85
C HIS A 224 -5.92 6.78 14.91
N ILE A 225 -5.30 7.93 15.14
CA ILE A 225 -5.35 9.10 14.24
C ILE A 225 -4.57 8.80 12.96
N ALA A 226 -3.37 8.25 13.10
CA ALA A 226 -2.53 7.87 11.97
C ALA A 226 -3.24 6.91 11.01
N VAL A 227 -3.96 5.92 11.56
CA VAL A 227 -4.75 4.96 10.76
C VAL A 227 -5.93 5.65 10.06
N SER A 228 -6.71 6.49 10.77
CA SER A 228 -7.85 7.21 10.16
C SER A 228 -7.40 8.13 9.04
N GLU A 229 -6.32 8.90 9.22
CA GLU A 229 -5.77 9.79 8.19
C GLU A 229 -5.18 9.00 7.00
N ALA A 230 -4.49 7.88 7.26
CA ALA A 230 -3.96 7.03 6.21
C ALA A 230 -5.07 6.36 5.39
N LEU A 231 -6.17 5.94 6.02
CA LEU A 231 -7.34 5.40 5.33
C LEU A 231 -8.06 6.48 4.54
N ALA A 232 -8.26 7.68 5.09
CA ALA A 232 -8.87 8.81 4.37
C ALA A 232 -8.03 9.21 3.14
N PHE A 233 -6.71 9.22 3.26
CA PHE A 233 -5.82 9.43 2.13
C PHE A 233 -5.95 8.31 1.08
N LEU A 234 -5.97 7.04 1.52
CA LEU A 234 -6.15 5.91 0.61
C LEU A 234 -7.45 6.03 -0.18
N ASP A 235 -8.57 6.30 0.48
CA ASP A 235 -9.89 6.42 -0.15
C ASP A 235 -9.86 7.43 -1.30
N GLN A 236 -9.34 8.63 -1.05
CA GLN A 236 -9.18 9.68 -2.06
C GLN A 236 -8.25 9.26 -3.22
N THR A 237 -7.15 8.53 -2.93
CA THR A 237 -6.25 8.04 -3.98
C THR A 237 -6.89 6.96 -4.85
N LEU A 238 -7.80 6.17 -4.28
CA LEU A 238 -8.56 5.16 -5.01
C LEU A 238 -9.64 5.80 -5.88
N ASP A 239 -10.38 6.77 -5.35
CA ASP A 239 -11.39 7.54 -6.10
C ASP A 239 -10.80 8.22 -7.33
N ALA A 240 -9.61 8.80 -7.20
CA ALA A 240 -8.87 9.43 -8.29
C ALA A 240 -8.02 8.43 -9.11
N GLY A 241 -8.12 7.14 -8.82
CA GLY A 241 -7.30 6.11 -9.43
C GLY A 241 -7.38 6.09 -10.97
N PHE A 242 -6.28 5.77 -11.62
CA PHE A 242 -6.17 5.77 -13.08
C PHE A 242 -5.55 4.48 -13.61
N ARG A 243 -5.71 4.24 -14.93
CA ARG A 243 -5.13 3.09 -15.63
C ARG A 243 -3.93 3.54 -16.47
N PRO A 244 -2.68 3.30 -16.04
CA PRO A 244 -1.53 3.64 -16.86
C PRO A 244 -1.32 2.67 -18.05
N GLY A 245 -1.95 1.50 -18.01
CA GLY A 245 -1.87 0.44 -19.00
C GLY A 245 -3.18 -0.34 -19.13
N MET A 246 -3.11 -1.55 -19.68
CA MET A 246 -4.28 -2.41 -19.90
C MET A 246 -4.67 -3.24 -18.67
N GLY A 247 -3.87 -3.23 -17.61
CA GLY A 247 -4.09 -4.00 -16.39
C GLY A 247 -4.96 -3.28 -15.36
N SER A 248 -4.57 -3.40 -14.11
CA SER A 248 -5.30 -2.87 -12.95
C SER A 248 -5.20 -1.34 -12.83
N VAL A 249 -6.08 -0.78 -12.03
CA VAL A 249 -6.05 0.64 -11.65
C VAL A 249 -4.96 0.88 -10.62
N VAL A 250 -4.29 2.03 -10.72
CA VAL A 250 -3.25 2.49 -9.78
C VAL A 250 -3.80 3.66 -8.97
N PRO A 251 -3.59 3.72 -7.64
CA PRO A 251 -3.98 4.86 -6.82
C PRO A 251 -3.28 6.16 -7.29
N ASP A 252 -4.02 7.24 -7.45
CA ASP A 252 -3.45 8.56 -7.71
C ASP A 252 -3.02 9.22 -6.40
N ARG A 253 -1.75 9.15 -6.08
CA ARG A 253 -1.18 9.70 -4.84
C ARG A 253 -1.04 11.22 -4.84
N PHE A 254 -1.31 11.85 -5.99
CA PHE A 254 -1.25 13.30 -6.18
C PHE A 254 -2.58 13.87 -6.71
N PHE A 255 -3.69 13.26 -6.31
CA PHE A 255 -5.04 13.62 -6.74
C PHE A 255 -5.35 15.13 -6.61
N TRP A 256 -4.80 15.81 -5.62
CA TRP A 256 -4.97 17.26 -5.44
C TRP A 256 -4.13 18.13 -6.40
N ALA A 257 -3.13 17.56 -7.05
CA ALA A 257 -2.24 18.29 -7.97
C ALA A 257 -2.78 18.31 -9.40
N GLN A 258 -3.92 17.68 -9.66
CA GLN A 258 -4.56 17.72 -10.96
C GLN A 258 -5.19 19.10 -11.21
N PRO A 259 -5.08 19.66 -12.44
CA PRO A 259 -5.82 20.86 -12.76
C PRO A 259 -7.33 20.59 -12.58
N PRO A 260 -8.11 21.60 -12.12
CA PRO A 260 -9.56 21.44 -12.06
C PRO A 260 -10.05 21.05 -13.45
N GLU A 261 -10.95 20.05 -13.52
CA GLU A 261 -11.61 19.69 -14.78
C GLU A 261 -12.14 20.99 -15.38
N GLU A 262 -11.67 21.36 -16.58
CA GLU A 262 -12.25 22.43 -17.34
C GLU A 262 -13.71 22.05 -17.54
N GLY A 263 -14.59 22.71 -16.78
CA GLY A 263 -16.01 22.44 -16.77
C GLY A 263 -16.50 22.43 -18.20
N GLY A 264 -17.11 21.32 -18.61
CA GLY A 264 -17.71 21.21 -19.92
C GLY A 264 -18.60 22.41 -20.16
N GLU A 265 -18.16 23.32 -21.00
CA GLU A 265 -18.99 24.40 -21.49
C GLU A 265 -20.22 23.73 -22.10
N ALA A 266 -21.34 23.94 -21.44
CA ALA A 266 -22.63 23.63 -22.01
C ALA A 266 -22.67 24.22 -23.42
N GLN A 267 -22.75 23.38 -24.42
CA GLN A 267 -23.26 23.76 -25.72
C GLN A 267 -24.73 24.18 -25.52
N GLU A 268 -24.93 25.40 -25.04
CA GLU A 268 -26.20 26.08 -25.17
C GLU A 268 -26.40 26.47 -26.62
N GLY A 269 -27.52 26.00 -27.12
CA GLY A 269 -28.00 26.02 -28.47
C GLY A 269 -27.82 27.37 -29.21
N ALA A 270 -27.31 27.26 -30.38
CA ALA A 270 -27.63 28.18 -31.47
C ALA A 270 -28.67 27.51 -32.34
N ASP A 271 -29.93 27.61 -31.92
CA ASP A 271 -31.07 27.42 -32.79
C ASP A 271 -31.76 28.77 -32.99
N ASP A 272 -32.19 29.00 -34.24
CA ASP A 272 -33.11 30.02 -34.70
C ASP A 272 -32.64 31.48 -34.89
N ALA A 273 -32.25 31.79 -36.12
CA ALA A 273 -32.83 32.94 -36.83
C ALA A 273 -32.79 32.75 -38.35
N GLU A 274 -33.82 32.07 -38.88
CA GLU A 274 -34.33 32.36 -40.23
C GLU A 274 -34.83 33.80 -40.28
N THR A 275 -34.38 34.53 -41.28
CA THR A 275 -35.20 35.53 -42.05
C THR A 275 -34.40 35.89 -43.28
N SER A 276 -34.78 35.39 -44.41
CA SER A 276 -35.64 35.89 -45.51
C SER A 276 -35.13 37.16 -46.17
N GLN A 277 -35.14 37.04 -47.51
CA GLN A 277 -35.22 38.11 -48.55
C GLN A 277 -33.89 38.63 -49.09
N ASP A 278 -33.67 38.77 -50.30
CA ASP A 278 -34.24 38.61 -51.65
C ASP A 278 -33.18 39.14 -52.66
N PRO A 279 -33.19 38.72 -53.91
CA PRO A 279 -32.05 38.93 -54.80
C PRO A 279 -32.26 40.23 -55.61
N ARG A 280 -31.19 40.91 -55.99
CA ARG A 280 -31.05 41.65 -57.26
C ARG A 280 -29.76 42.46 -57.41
N HIS A 281 -29.21 42.37 -58.62
CA HIS A 281 -28.41 43.25 -59.45
C HIS A 281 -26.91 43.27 -59.26
N VAL A 282 -26.26 42.66 -60.23
CA VAL A 282 -25.69 43.23 -61.47
C VAL A 282 -24.56 44.26 -61.23
N HIS A 283 -23.39 43.89 -61.47
CA HIS A 283 -22.38 44.24 -62.45
C HIS A 283 -21.08 43.49 -62.20
#